data_1d6c9e9acf8fbbb66bb00a42fbd368a7
#
_entry.id   1d6c9e9acf8fbbb66bb00a42fbd368a7
#
_cell.length_a   1.000
_cell.length_b   1.000
_cell.length_c   1.000
_cell.angle_alpha   90.00
_cell.angle_beta   90.00
_cell.angle_gamma   90.00
#
_symmetry.space_group_name_H-M   'P 1'
#
loop_
_entity.id
_entity.type
_entity.pdbx_description
1 polymer ?
#
loop_
_entity_poly.entity_id
_entity_poly.type
_entity_poly.pdbx_seq_one_letter_code
_entity_poly.pdbx_strand_id
1 'polypeptide(L)'
;INGFSFNKKDFKAEIDRIGSYFSYKVLAQAIQFSLAPLFSILVISKLFPNINYGFGLLLAAGFSGGHGTAAAVGTAFERLGDLEAMDIAMTCATAGILSGIFGGLFFIKLGTKKGWTKYMKGFNQISDDLRCGLVPKNERKSMGEETVSSNVLDPLAWHLAVMLIASG
;
A
#
# COMPACT_ATOMS: atom_id res chain seq x y z
N ILE A 1 -4.35 -3.20 28.73
CA ILE A 1 -3.60 -2.12 28.04
C ILE A 1 -2.16 -2.30 28.49
N ASN A 2 -1.42 -3.14 27.78
CA ASN A 2 0.03 -3.22 27.98
C ASN A 2 0.60 -1.93 27.39
N GLY A 3 0.89 -0.96 28.26
CA GLY A 3 1.49 0.29 27.90
C GLY A 3 2.76 0.05 27.10
N PHE A 4 3.07 0.94 26.20
CA PHE A 4 4.30 1.01 25.43
C PHE A 4 5.53 0.85 26.33
N SER A 5 5.98 -0.37 26.59
CA SER A 5 7.26 -0.61 27.26
C SER A 5 8.35 -0.53 26.20
N PHE A 6 8.89 0.66 25.99
CA PHE A 6 10.06 0.88 25.15
C PHE A 6 11.30 0.22 25.81
N ASN A 7 11.59 -1.00 25.41
CA ASN A 7 12.87 -1.62 25.76
C ASN A 7 13.91 -1.20 24.70
N LYS A 8 15.06 -0.66 25.13
CA LYS A 8 16.12 -0.20 24.21
C LYS A 8 16.62 -1.27 23.23
N LYS A 9 16.57 -2.55 23.62
CA LYS A 9 16.97 -3.66 22.74
C LYS A 9 15.95 -3.92 21.63
N ASP A 10 14.65 -3.80 21.94
CA ASP A 10 13.57 -3.97 20.98
C ASP A 10 13.52 -2.79 20.01
N PHE A 11 13.85 -1.57 20.50
CA PHE A 11 13.89 -0.36 19.70
C PHE A 11 14.93 -0.42 18.57
N LYS A 12 16.12 -0.95 18.83
CA LYS A 12 17.15 -1.10 17.77
C LYS A 12 16.73 -2.10 16.70
N ALA A 13 16.17 -3.25 17.11
CA ALA A 13 15.67 -4.25 16.18
C ALA A 13 14.49 -3.72 15.33
N GLU A 14 13.66 -2.87 15.93
CA GLU A 14 12.54 -2.23 15.25
C GLU A 14 13.02 -1.15 14.27
N ILE A 15 14.02 -0.35 14.64
CA ILE A 15 14.65 0.61 13.72
C ILE A 15 15.29 -0.10 12.52
N ASP A 16 16.00 -1.21 12.73
CA ASP A 16 16.60 -1.97 11.64
C ASP A 16 15.54 -2.55 10.69
N ARG A 17 14.41 -3.00 11.24
CA ARG A 17 13.27 -3.47 10.45
C ARG A 17 12.59 -2.35 9.67
N ILE A 18 12.30 -1.23 10.34
CA ILE A 18 11.70 -0.04 9.74
C ILE A 18 12.64 0.55 8.70
N GLY A 19 13.93 0.64 8.99
CA GLY A 19 14.96 1.16 8.09
C GLY A 19 15.05 0.36 6.79
N SER A 20 15.01 -0.97 6.88
CA SER A 20 15.01 -1.85 5.73
C SER A 20 13.76 -1.63 4.85
N TYR A 21 12.58 -1.59 5.46
CA TYR A 21 11.33 -1.33 4.75
C TYR A 21 11.30 0.08 4.15
N PHE A 22 11.73 1.08 4.91
CA PHE A 22 11.81 2.47 4.46
C PHE A 22 12.73 2.61 3.24
N SER A 23 13.93 2.04 3.32
CA SER A 23 14.88 2.05 2.20
C SER A 23 14.32 1.40 0.94
N TYR A 24 13.63 0.27 1.10
CA TYR A 24 12.93 -0.40 0.00
C TYR A 24 11.86 0.52 -0.62
N LYS A 25 11.03 1.17 0.21
CA LYS A 25 9.97 2.05 -0.27
C LYS A 25 10.52 3.28 -0.99
N VAL A 26 11.56 3.91 -0.44
CA VAL A 26 12.22 5.06 -1.07
C VAL A 26 12.84 4.68 -2.40
N LEU A 27 13.53 3.54 -2.46
CA LEU A 27 14.13 3.05 -3.70
C LEU A 27 13.07 2.72 -4.77
N ALA A 28 12.01 2.02 -4.38
CA ALA A 28 10.90 1.69 -5.29
C ALA A 28 10.25 2.96 -5.84
N GLN A 29 10.03 3.96 -4.99
CA GLN A 29 9.48 5.25 -5.39
C GLN A 29 10.41 6.00 -6.36
N ALA A 30 11.72 6.07 -6.04
CA ALA A 30 12.71 6.71 -6.88
C ALA A 30 12.80 6.05 -8.27
N ILE A 31 12.80 4.72 -8.32
CA ILE A 31 12.78 3.96 -9.57
C ILE A 31 11.50 4.27 -10.37
N GLN A 32 10.36 4.28 -9.74
CA GLN A 32 9.08 4.53 -10.41
C GLN A 32 9.02 5.93 -11.02
N PHE A 33 9.40 6.96 -10.25
CA PHE A 33 9.43 8.35 -10.73
C PHE A 33 10.56 8.63 -11.71
N SER A 34 11.54 7.76 -11.86
CA SER A 34 12.58 7.85 -12.87
C SER A 34 12.23 7.08 -14.13
N LEU A 35 11.78 5.83 -14.00
CA LEU A 35 11.51 4.96 -15.15
C LEU A 35 10.24 5.35 -15.91
N ALA A 36 9.19 5.83 -15.23
CA ALA A 36 7.94 6.16 -15.90
C ALA A 36 8.08 7.37 -16.85
N PRO A 37 8.70 8.49 -16.47
CA PRO A 37 9.01 9.57 -17.42
C PRO A 37 9.97 9.13 -18.52
N LEU A 38 10.99 8.36 -18.19
CA LEU A 38 11.95 7.86 -19.20
C LEU A 38 11.25 6.99 -20.25
N PHE A 39 10.40 6.07 -19.81
CA PHE A 39 9.59 5.25 -20.70
C PHE A 39 8.61 6.09 -21.53
N SER A 40 7.99 7.10 -20.92
CA SER A 40 7.12 8.03 -21.64
C SER A 40 7.84 8.76 -22.76
N ILE A 41 9.03 9.28 -22.49
CA ILE A 41 9.84 10.02 -23.48
C ILE A 41 10.38 9.08 -24.57
N LEU A 42 10.87 7.90 -24.22
CA LEU A 42 11.55 7.02 -25.17
C LEU A 42 10.57 6.17 -26.02
N VAL A 43 9.42 5.82 -25.46
CA VAL A 43 8.49 4.87 -26.08
C VAL A 43 7.16 5.54 -26.42
N ILE A 44 6.49 6.11 -25.40
CA ILE A 44 5.12 6.63 -25.57
C ILE A 44 5.09 7.79 -26.53
N SER A 45 6.02 8.74 -26.45
CA SER A 45 6.08 9.90 -27.36
C SER A 45 6.33 9.52 -28.83
N LYS A 46 6.94 8.37 -29.09
CA LYS A 46 7.14 7.86 -30.44
C LYS A 46 5.90 7.16 -31.01
N LEU A 47 5.14 6.50 -30.14
CA LEU A 47 3.90 5.82 -30.53
C LEU A 47 2.74 6.78 -30.63
N PHE A 48 2.72 7.81 -29.79
CA PHE A 48 1.65 8.80 -29.69
C PHE A 48 2.26 10.22 -29.62
N PRO A 49 2.55 10.83 -30.78
CA PRO A 49 3.25 12.12 -30.84
C PRO A 49 2.51 13.29 -30.16
N ASN A 50 1.20 13.16 -29.97
CA ASN A 50 0.35 14.19 -29.36
C ASN A 50 0.28 14.11 -27.82
N ILE A 51 0.88 13.10 -27.21
CA ILE A 51 0.88 12.96 -25.75
C ILE A 51 1.95 13.88 -25.17
N ASN A 52 1.59 14.61 -24.10
CA ASN A 52 2.50 15.46 -23.35
C ASN A 52 3.65 14.62 -22.78
N TYR A 53 4.88 15.14 -22.85
CA TYR A 53 6.07 14.49 -22.27
C TYR A 53 5.95 14.26 -20.76
N GLY A 54 5.11 15.06 -20.07
CA GLY A 54 4.79 14.87 -18.65
C GLY A 54 3.93 13.67 -18.31
N PHE A 55 3.37 12.95 -19.31
CA PHE A 55 2.52 11.77 -19.08
C PHE A 55 3.13 10.74 -18.13
N GLY A 56 4.45 10.53 -18.23
CA GLY A 56 5.14 9.62 -17.32
C GLY A 56 5.09 10.03 -15.85
N LEU A 57 5.04 11.33 -15.56
CA LEU A 57 4.86 11.83 -14.19
C LEU A 57 3.42 11.62 -13.69
N LEU A 58 2.43 11.85 -14.55
CA LEU A 58 1.02 11.59 -14.25
C LEU A 58 0.81 10.10 -13.94
N LEU A 59 1.40 9.22 -14.75
CA LEU A 59 1.38 7.78 -14.55
C LEU A 59 1.98 7.39 -13.20
N ALA A 60 3.19 7.88 -12.89
CA ALA A 60 3.86 7.57 -11.64
C ALA A 60 3.10 8.12 -10.42
N ALA A 61 2.63 9.36 -10.48
CA ALA A 61 1.90 10.02 -9.41
C ALA A 61 0.55 9.33 -9.14
N GLY A 62 -0.20 8.99 -10.17
CA GLY A 62 -1.47 8.27 -10.03
C GLY A 62 -1.27 6.85 -9.50
N PHE A 63 -0.39 6.09 -10.14
CA PHE A 63 -0.19 4.68 -9.82
C PHE A 63 0.33 4.43 -8.39
N SER A 64 1.27 5.22 -7.90
CA SER A 64 1.85 5.05 -6.56
C SER A 64 1.23 5.93 -5.48
N GLY A 65 0.79 7.12 -5.85
CA GLY A 65 0.26 8.11 -4.89
C GLY A 65 -1.26 8.04 -4.69
N GLY A 66 -1.97 7.31 -5.55
CA GLY A 66 -3.42 7.20 -5.50
C GLY A 66 -4.13 8.48 -5.93
N HIS A 67 -5.46 8.52 -5.75
CA HIS A 67 -6.32 9.61 -6.27
C HIS A 67 -5.98 11.00 -5.73
N GLY A 68 -5.56 11.13 -4.47
CA GLY A 68 -5.18 12.43 -3.89
C GLY A 68 -3.97 13.04 -4.59
N THR A 69 -2.92 12.26 -4.78
CA THR A 69 -1.71 12.70 -5.50
C THR A 69 -2.01 12.91 -6.99
N ALA A 70 -2.81 12.05 -7.59
CA ALA A 70 -3.27 12.17 -8.97
C ALA A 70 -4.00 13.50 -9.19
N ALA A 71 -4.94 13.85 -8.32
CA ALA A 71 -5.65 15.12 -8.38
C ALA A 71 -4.71 16.32 -8.26
N ALA A 72 -3.80 16.30 -7.28
CA ALA A 72 -2.87 17.41 -7.06
C ALA A 72 -1.94 17.64 -8.27
N VAL A 73 -1.35 16.56 -8.80
CA VAL A 73 -0.45 16.64 -9.95
C VAL A 73 -1.22 16.94 -11.23
N GLY A 74 -2.37 16.29 -11.45
CA GLY A 74 -3.24 16.55 -12.60
C GLY A 74 -3.66 18.01 -12.69
N THR A 75 -4.16 18.59 -11.59
CA THR A 75 -4.50 20.01 -11.53
C THR A 75 -3.31 20.93 -11.83
N ALA A 76 -2.09 20.57 -11.40
CA ALA A 76 -0.91 21.35 -11.72
C ALA A 76 -0.61 21.35 -13.22
N PHE A 77 -0.78 20.21 -13.90
CA PHE A 77 -0.61 20.08 -15.34
C PHE A 77 -1.71 20.79 -16.14
N GLU A 78 -2.96 20.76 -15.66
CA GLU A 78 -4.06 21.55 -16.28
C GLU A 78 -3.77 23.05 -16.27
N ARG A 79 -3.19 23.56 -15.17
CA ARG A 79 -2.76 24.97 -15.10
C ARG A 79 -1.64 25.31 -16.09
N LEU A 80 -0.89 24.31 -16.53
CA LEU A 80 0.15 24.45 -17.56
C LEU A 80 -0.39 24.26 -18.99
N GLY A 81 -1.71 24.02 -19.12
CA GLY A 81 -2.39 23.92 -20.42
C GLY A 81 -2.72 22.50 -20.88
N ASP A 82 -2.44 21.49 -20.08
CA ASP A 82 -2.80 20.10 -20.36
C ASP A 82 -4.15 19.75 -19.73
N LEU A 83 -5.23 20.07 -20.43
CA LEU A 83 -6.61 19.99 -19.92
C LEU A 83 -7.09 18.57 -19.57
N GLU A 84 -6.45 17.55 -20.11
CA GLU A 84 -6.81 16.14 -19.87
C GLU A 84 -5.98 15.49 -18.76
N ALA A 85 -5.02 16.22 -18.22
CA ALA A 85 -4.04 15.67 -17.28
C ALA A 85 -4.66 15.08 -16.00
N MET A 86 -5.72 15.71 -15.49
CA MET A 86 -6.44 15.25 -14.31
C MET A 86 -7.12 13.91 -14.54
N ASP A 87 -7.84 13.78 -15.65
CA ASP A 87 -8.57 12.55 -15.98
C ASP A 87 -7.61 11.38 -16.22
N ILE A 88 -6.50 11.66 -16.90
CA ILE A 88 -5.43 10.67 -17.11
C ILE A 88 -4.83 10.23 -15.77
N ALA A 89 -4.49 11.18 -14.89
CA ALA A 89 -3.90 10.88 -13.59
C ALA A 89 -4.86 10.06 -12.71
N MET A 90 -6.15 10.39 -12.70
CA MET A 90 -7.19 9.67 -11.95
C MET A 90 -7.40 8.25 -12.49
N THR A 91 -7.37 8.08 -13.81
CA THR A 91 -7.42 6.78 -14.46
C THR A 91 -6.22 5.92 -14.09
N CYS A 92 -5.01 6.50 -14.08
CA CYS A 92 -3.79 5.84 -13.63
C CYS A 92 -3.87 5.44 -12.15
N ALA A 93 -4.48 6.27 -11.29
CA ALA A 93 -4.67 5.94 -9.88
C ALA A 93 -5.60 4.74 -9.69
N THR A 94 -6.70 4.70 -10.41
CA THR A 94 -7.64 3.56 -10.40
C THR A 94 -6.95 2.27 -10.87
N ALA A 95 -6.22 2.33 -11.98
CA ALA A 95 -5.44 1.21 -12.50
C ALA A 95 -4.37 0.75 -11.49
N GLY A 96 -3.73 1.69 -10.79
CA GLY A 96 -2.74 1.42 -9.75
C GLY A 96 -3.33 0.64 -8.58
N ILE A 97 -4.49 1.07 -8.07
CA ILE A 97 -5.17 0.39 -6.97
C ILE A 97 -5.59 -1.03 -7.39
N LEU A 98 -6.20 -1.19 -8.55
CA LEU A 98 -6.60 -2.50 -9.06
C LEU A 98 -5.40 -3.42 -9.25
N SER A 99 -4.33 -2.93 -9.87
CA SER A 99 -3.09 -3.68 -10.04
C SER A 99 -2.46 -4.06 -8.70
N GLY A 100 -2.48 -3.16 -7.72
CA GLY A 100 -1.99 -3.41 -6.37
C GLY A 100 -2.77 -4.51 -5.65
N ILE A 101 -4.10 -4.49 -5.75
CA ILE A 101 -4.96 -5.51 -5.13
C ILE A 101 -4.74 -6.87 -5.79
N PHE A 102 -4.91 -6.96 -7.12
CA PHE A 102 -4.80 -8.24 -7.82
C PHE A 102 -3.38 -8.78 -7.80
N GLY A 103 -2.39 -7.92 -8.07
CA GLY A 103 -0.98 -8.28 -8.01
C GLY A 103 -0.54 -8.68 -6.60
N GLY A 104 -0.95 -7.92 -5.59
CA GLY A 104 -0.66 -8.22 -4.20
C GLY A 104 -1.22 -9.58 -3.77
N LEU A 105 -2.49 -9.86 -4.05
CA LEU A 105 -3.10 -11.16 -3.78
C LEU A 105 -2.39 -12.32 -4.50
N PHE A 106 -2.03 -12.09 -5.77
CA PHE A 106 -1.28 -13.08 -6.54
C PHE A 106 0.09 -13.38 -5.92
N PHE A 107 0.85 -12.34 -5.55
CA PHE A 107 2.18 -12.51 -4.95
C PHE A 107 2.10 -13.10 -3.54
N ILE A 108 1.11 -12.75 -2.73
CA ILE A 108 0.88 -13.38 -1.43
C ILE A 108 0.61 -14.87 -1.61
N LYS A 109 -0.29 -15.25 -2.52
CA LYS A 109 -0.60 -16.65 -2.82
C LYS A 109 0.63 -17.41 -3.31
N LEU A 110 1.41 -16.80 -4.19
CA LEU A 110 2.64 -17.40 -4.71
C LEU A 110 3.69 -17.56 -3.61
N GLY A 111 3.91 -16.52 -2.80
CA GLY A 111 4.88 -16.52 -1.71
C GLY A 111 4.56 -17.54 -0.62
N THR A 112 3.29 -17.66 -0.24
CA THR A 112 2.84 -18.68 0.74
C THR A 112 2.98 -20.10 0.18
N LYS A 113 2.64 -20.31 -1.12
CA LYS A 113 2.80 -21.62 -1.78
C LYS A 113 4.27 -22.04 -1.87
N LYS A 114 5.18 -21.09 -2.12
CA LYS A 114 6.62 -21.34 -2.24
C LYS A 114 7.36 -21.31 -0.88
N GLY A 115 6.66 -21.04 0.23
CA GLY A 115 7.28 -20.96 1.56
C GLY A 115 8.20 -19.77 1.77
N TRP A 116 8.05 -18.71 0.98
CA TRP A 116 8.83 -17.47 1.13
C TRP A 116 8.38 -16.61 2.32
N THR A 117 7.19 -16.90 2.87
CA THR A 117 6.60 -16.17 3.98
C THR A 117 6.93 -16.83 5.31
N LYS A 118 7.64 -16.11 6.18
CA LYS A 118 8.06 -16.63 7.50
C LYS A 118 6.91 -16.73 8.51
N TYR A 119 5.94 -15.84 8.42
CA TYR A 119 4.86 -15.68 9.40
C TYR A 119 3.47 -16.05 8.90
N MET A 120 3.25 -16.11 7.58
CA MET A 120 1.99 -16.53 7.02
C MET A 120 2.02 -18.02 6.66
N LYS A 121 1.15 -18.78 7.31
CA LYS A 121 0.85 -20.14 6.90
C LYS A 121 0.04 -20.14 5.61
N GLY A 122 0.17 -21.19 4.79
CA GLY A 122 -0.62 -21.34 3.59
C GLY A 122 -2.12 -21.28 3.89
N PHE A 123 -2.90 -20.77 2.98
CA PHE A 123 -4.35 -20.56 3.15
C PHE A 123 -5.10 -21.82 3.64
N ASN A 124 -4.62 -22.99 3.28
CA ASN A 124 -5.19 -24.28 3.68
C ASN A 124 -4.82 -24.69 5.11
N GLN A 125 -3.91 -23.98 5.78
CA GLN A 125 -3.47 -24.24 7.15
C GLN A 125 -4.10 -23.25 8.16
N ILE A 126 -4.88 -22.30 7.68
CA ILE A 126 -5.58 -21.34 8.52
C ILE A 126 -6.96 -21.93 8.85
N SER A 127 -7.29 -22.00 10.15
CA SER A 127 -8.60 -22.45 10.59
C SER A 127 -9.73 -21.55 10.03
N ASP A 128 -10.89 -22.09 9.84
CA ASP A 128 -12.03 -21.33 9.31
C ASP A 128 -12.41 -20.15 10.20
N ASP A 129 -12.26 -20.29 11.53
CA ASP A 129 -12.46 -19.20 12.47
C ASP A 129 -11.50 -18.02 12.18
N LEU A 130 -10.20 -18.29 12.03
CA LEU A 130 -9.21 -17.26 11.70
C LEU A 130 -9.41 -16.64 10.31
N ARG A 131 -9.94 -17.40 9.35
CA ARG A 131 -10.31 -16.88 8.02
C ARG A 131 -11.45 -15.86 8.09
N CYS A 132 -12.33 -16.01 9.05
CA CYS A 132 -13.43 -15.08 9.33
C CYS A 132 -13.03 -13.97 10.33
N GLY A 133 -11.78 -13.93 10.78
CA GLY A 133 -11.30 -12.96 11.77
C GLY A 133 -11.76 -13.25 13.20
N LEU A 134 -12.22 -14.48 13.46
CA LEU A 134 -12.68 -14.90 14.78
C LEU A 134 -11.54 -15.57 15.57
N VAL A 135 -11.56 -15.41 16.87
CA VAL A 135 -10.70 -16.19 17.76
C VAL A 135 -11.17 -17.66 17.75
N PRO A 136 -10.26 -18.64 17.56
CA PRO A 136 -10.61 -20.06 17.63
C PRO A 136 -11.33 -20.41 18.95
N LYS A 137 -12.35 -21.27 18.88
CA LYS A 137 -13.20 -21.59 20.04
C LYS A 137 -12.43 -22.04 21.28
N ASN A 138 -11.31 -22.74 21.09
CA ASN A 138 -10.42 -23.22 22.15
C ASN A 138 -9.56 -22.12 22.81
N GLU A 139 -9.46 -20.96 22.17
CA GLU A 139 -8.65 -19.82 22.66
C GLU A 139 -9.53 -18.68 23.21
N ARG A 140 -10.85 -18.79 23.10
CA ARG A 140 -11.79 -17.78 23.60
C ARG A 140 -11.77 -17.75 25.13
N LYS A 141 -11.47 -16.58 25.69
CA LYS A 141 -11.53 -16.38 27.14
C LYS A 141 -12.98 -16.23 27.59
N SER A 142 -13.31 -16.79 28.78
CA SER A 142 -14.68 -16.76 29.31
C SER A 142 -15.17 -15.39 29.79
N MET A 143 -14.28 -14.42 29.99
CA MET A 143 -14.67 -13.05 30.39
C MET A 143 -14.71 -12.15 29.15
N GLY A 144 -15.93 -11.77 28.77
CA GLY A 144 -16.19 -10.80 27.71
C GLY A 144 -15.98 -11.38 26.31
N GLU A 145 -16.41 -12.61 26.09
CA GLU A 145 -16.46 -13.32 24.78
C GLU A 145 -15.80 -12.58 23.61
N GLU A 146 -14.47 -12.49 23.64
CA GLU A 146 -13.72 -11.94 22.52
C GLU A 146 -13.97 -12.83 21.28
N THR A 147 -14.88 -12.39 20.43
CA THR A 147 -15.22 -13.11 19.19
C THR A 147 -14.36 -12.67 18.02
N VAL A 148 -13.70 -11.51 18.13
CA VAL A 148 -12.85 -10.95 17.09
C VAL A 148 -11.39 -10.98 17.54
N SER A 149 -10.49 -11.39 16.64
CA SER A 149 -9.05 -11.42 16.94
C SER A 149 -8.50 -10.01 17.20
N SER A 150 -7.67 -9.86 18.25
CA SER A 150 -6.94 -8.61 18.54
C SER A 150 -6.10 -8.14 17.34
N ASN A 151 -5.60 -9.06 16.53
CA ASN A 151 -4.88 -8.73 15.30
C ASN A 151 -5.70 -7.96 14.26
N VAL A 152 -7.02 -7.94 14.41
CA VAL A 152 -7.94 -7.16 13.55
C VAL A 152 -8.38 -5.88 14.26
N LEU A 153 -8.66 -5.95 15.55
CA LEU A 153 -9.14 -4.80 16.34
C LEU A 153 -8.05 -3.76 16.59
N ASP A 154 -6.84 -4.18 16.97
CA ASP A 154 -5.76 -3.26 17.28
C ASP A 154 -5.35 -2.37 16.09
N PRO A 155 -5.14 -2.92 14.87
CA PRO A 155 -4.88 -2.09 13.71
C PRO A 155 -6.03 -1.16 13.35
N LEU A 156 -7.28 -1.62 13.46
CA LEU A 156 -8.45 -0.79 13.17
C LEU A 156 -8.59 0.36 14.17
N ALA A 157 -8.44 0.08 15.46
CA ALA A 157 -8.48 1.08 16.51
C ALA A 157 -7.38 2.12 16.35
N TRP A 158 -6.16 1.69 15.98
CA TRP A 158 -5.05 2.58 15.69
C TRP A 158 -5.33 3.50 14.49
N HIS A 159 -5.82 2.94 13.38
CA HIS A 159 -6.15 3.73 12.20
C HIS A 159 -7.26 4.75 12.49
N LEU A 160 -8.30 4.35 13.23
CA LEU A 160 -9.36 5.27 13.64
C LEU A 160 -8.82 6.39 14.53
N ALA A 161 -7.94 6.07 15.49
CA ALA A 161 -7.33 7.08 16.36
C ALA A 161 -6.48 8.08 15.57
N VAL A 162 -5.67 7.61 14.63
CA VAL A 162 -4.85 8.46 13.75
C VAL A 162 -5.74 9.33 12.86
N MET A 163 -6.80 8.78 12.29
CA MET A 163 -7.76 9.55 11.47
C MET A 163 -8.46 10.63 12.29
N LEU A 164 -8.86 10.34 13.53
CA LEU A 164 -9.49 11.33 14.41
C LEU A 164 -8.53 12.46 14.79
N ILE A 165 -7.26 12.15 15.05
CA ILE A 165 -6.22 13.16 15.34
C ILE A 165 -5.95 14.02 14.10
N ALA A 166 -5.96 13.42 12.90
CA ALA A 166 -5.70 14.16 11.67
C ALA A 166 -6.86 15.01 11.18
N SER A 167 -8.08 14.74 11.67
CA SER A 167 -9.31 15.46 11.30
C SER A 167 -9.71 16.57 12.26
N GLY A 168 -9.08 16.65 13.45
CA GLY A 168 -9.30 17.69 14.47
C GLY A 168 -8.32 18.82 14.37
#